data_9b64ebbef800cce2c78756d5dd876053
#
_entry.id   9b64ebbef800cce2c78756d5dd876053
#
_cell.length_a   1.000
_cell.length_b   1.000
_cell.length_c   1.000
_cell.angle_alpha   90.00
_cell.angle_beta   90.00
_cell.angle_gamma   90.00
#
_symmetry.space_group_name_H-M   'P 1'
#
loop_
_entity.id
_entity.type
_entity.pdbx_description
1 polymer ?
#
loop_
_entity_poly.entity_id
_entity_poly.type
_entity_poly.pdbx_seq_one_letter_code
_entity_poly.pdbx_strand_id
1 'polypeptide(L)'
;MKKAILNTAMLTIALMATATASAQRDMQLTISNIPNDKGQILVATKSGQWAKVKAEKGKIETTIKDVPDGKGTIYVFHDENGNGQLDEKDNIPMEYCAFGDYELSENNSKVNIELIYVPDKMKGHDRQAD
;
A
#
# COMPACT_ATOMS: atom_id res chain seq x y z
N MET A 1 -51.36 1.23 11.19
CA MET A 1 -50.81 2.52 11.68
C MET A 1 -49.63 2.33 12.60
N LYS A 2 -49.75 1.51 13.64
CA LYS A 2 -48.63 1.26 14.54
C LYS A 2 -47.44 0.63 13.85
N LYS A 3 -47.72 -0.26 12.88
CA LYS A 3 -46.66 -0.93 12.11
C LYS A 3 -45.82 0.04 11.26
N ALA A 4 -46.48 1.04 10.71
CA ALA A 4 -45.79 2.04 9.89
C ALA A 4 -44.79 2.85 10.73
N ILE A 5 -45.18 3.20 11.95
CA ILE A 5 -44.34 3.97 12.87
C ILE A 5 -43.10 3.16 13.27
N LEU A 6 -43.26 1.89 13.55
CA LEU A 6 -42.16 1.01 13.93
C LEU A 6 -41.18 0.83 12.78
N ASN A 7 -41.71 0.65 11.56
CA ASN A 7 -40.87 0.50 10.40
C ASN A 7 -40.03 1.73 10.14
N THR A 8 -40.61 2.91 10.32
CA THR A 8 -39.88 4.16 10.12
C THR A 8 -38.74 4.29 11.11
N ALA A 9 -38.96 3.94 12.37
CA ALA A 9 -37.92 4.02 13.38
C ALA A 9 -36.76 3.07 13.06
N MET A 10 -37.06 1.87 12.66
CA MET A 10 -36.02 0.90 12.31
C MET A 10 -35.20 1.35 11.10
N LEU A 11 -35.86 1.92 10.14
CA LEU A 11 -35.19 2.41 8.94
C LEU A 11 -34.20 3.54 9.29
N THR A 12 -34.62 4.42 10.19
CA THR A 12 -33.75 5.51 10.61
C THR A 12 -32.48 5.00 11.27
N ILE A 13 -32.59 4.00 12.13
CA ILE A 13 -31.44 3.41 12.80
C ILE A 13 -30.48 2.79 11.78
N ALA A 14 -31.01 2.07 10.81
CA ALA A 14 -30.20 1.44 9.77
C ALA A 14 -29.42 2.49 8.96
N LEU A 15 -30.04 3.60 8.63
CA LEU A 15 -29.38 4.67 7.89
C LEU A 15 -28.23 5.27 8.68
N MET A 16 -28.42 5.47 9.99
CA MET A 16 -27.35 6.02 10.83
C MET A 16 -26.15 5.07 10.90
N ALA A 17 -26.39 3.79 11.04
CA ALA A 17 -25.33 2.79 11.07
C ALA A 17 -24.54 2.78 9.76
N THR A 18 -25.22 2.90 8.62
CA THR A 18 -24.58 2.95 7.32
C THR A 18 -23.74 4.21 7.16
N ALA A 19 -24.23 5.35 7.66
CA ALA A 19 -23.54 6.62 7.51
C ALA A 19 -22.22 6.67 8.27
N THR A 20 -22.05 5.85 9.32
CA THR A 20 -20.80 5.84 10.10
C THR A 20 -19.74 4.89 9.53
N ALA A 21 -20.08 4.07 8.56
CA ALA A 21 -19.13 3.14 7.98
C ALA A 21 -18.09 3.90 7.14
N SER A 22 -16.81 3.57 7.35
CA SER A 22 -15.73 4.14 6.55
C SER A 22 -15.76 3.57 5.15
N ALA A 23 -15.54 4.42 4.14
CA ALA A 23 -15.44 3.95 2.77
C ALA A 23 -14.13 3.21 2.58
N GLN A 24 -14.19 2.09 1.87
CA GLN A 24 -13.03 1.29 1.52
C GLN A 24 -13.08 1.03 0.02
N ARG A 25 -11.91 0.91 -0.59
CA ARG A 25 -11.84 0.60 -2.02
C ARG A 25 -10.59 -0.18 -2.34
N ASP A 26 -10.58 -0.76 -3.53
CA ASP A 26 -9.42 -1.46 -4.03
C ASP A 26 -8.42 -0.44 -4.56
N MET A 27 -7.17 -0.56 -4.11
CA MET A 27 -6.09 0.29 -4.60
C MET A 27 -5.41 -0.41 -5.77
N GLN A 28 -5.33 0.26 -6.92
CA GLN A 28 -4.58 -0.22 -8.07
C GLN A 28 -3.15 0.24 -7.94
N LEU A 29 -2.26 -0.65 -7.58
CA LEU A 29 -0.87 -0.31 -7.29
C LEU A 29 0.04 -0.74 -8.43
N THR A 30 0.84 0.20 -8.92
CA THR A 30 1.90 -0.06 -9.91
C THR A 30 3.25 0.11 -9.22
N ILE A 31 4.07 -0.92 -9.27
CA ILE A 31 5.40 -0.92 -8.66
C ILE A 31 6.41 -1.01 -9.80
N SER A 32 7.35 -0.05 -9.87
CA SER A 32 8.33 0.01 -10.94
C SER A 32 9.75 -0.05 -10.39
N ASN A 33 10.70 -0.16 -11.31
CA ASN A 33 12.13 -0.27 -11.01
C ASN A 33 12.48 -1.53 -10.22
N ILE A 34 11.82 -2.62 -10.54
CA ILE A 34 12.11 -3.93 -9.93
C ILE A 34 13.35 -4.51 -10.62
N PRO A 35 14.41 -4.82 -9.87
CA PRO A 35 15.70 -5.18 -10.48
C PRO A 35 15.74 -6.54 -11.16
N ASN A 36 14.95 -7.50 -10.69
CA ASN A 36 14.95 -8.85 -11.26
C ASN A 36 13.67 -9.58 -10.86
N ASP A 37 13.56 -10.84 -11.27
CA ASP A 37 12.39 -11.67 -11.01
C ASP A 37 12.56 -12.64 -9.84
N LYS A 38 13.57 -12.43 -9.01
CA LYS A 38 13.84 -13.31 -7.88
C LYS A 38 12.94 -12.98 -6.71
N GLY A 39 12.46 -14.00 -6.01
CA GLY A 39 11.69 -13.83 -4.79
C GLY A 39 10.34 -13.19 -5.01
N GLN A 40 10.01 -12.25 -4.16
CA GLN A 40 8.65 -11.68 -4.11
C GLN A 40 8.70 -10.20 -3.78
N ILE A 41 7.59 -9.53 -4.10
CA ILE A 41 7.38 -8.14 -3.69
C ILE A 41 6.39 -8.16 -2.54
N LEU A 42 6.74 -7.53 -1.44
CA LEU A 42 5.86 -7.40 -0.29
C LEU A 42 5.37 -5.97 -0.18
N VAL A 43 4.08 -5.84 0.08
CA VAL A 43 3.41 -4.54 0.17
C VAL A 43 2.64 -4.49 1.48
N ALA A 44 2.73 -3.38 2.18
CA ALA A 44 1.94 -3.16 3.39
C ALA A 44 1.52 -1.70 3.46
N THR A 45 0.32 -1.46 3.99
CA THR A 45 -0.13 -0.12 4.30
C THR A 45 -0.10 0.09 5.80
N LYS A 46 0.03 1.34 6.21
CA LYS A 46 0.00 1.67 7.63
C LYS A 46 -1.34 1.30 8.27
N SER A 47 -2.41 1.26 7.49
CA SER A 47 -3.74 0.89 7.99
C SER A 47 -3.93 -0.62 8.12
N GLY A 48 -2.94 -1.43 7.74
CA GLY A 48 -2.96 -2.87 8.02
C GLY A 48 -3.20 -3.80 6.85
N GLN A 49 -3.45 -3.27 5.65
CA GLN A 49 -3.57 -4.12 4.46
C GLN A 49 -2.18 -4.56 4.00
N TRP A 50 -2.11 -5.76 3.44
CA TRP A 50 -0.83 -6.25 2.91
C TRP A 50 -1.08 -7.15 1.71
N ALA A 51 -0.04 -7.31 0.89
CA ALA A 51 -0.08 -8.20 -0.25
C ALA A 51 1.31 -8.74 -0.53
N LYS A 52 1.35 -9.91 -1.16
CA LYS A 52 2.57 -10.55 -1.59
C LYS A 52 2.40 -10.97 -3.04
N VAL A 53 3.34 -10.54 -3.89
CA VAL A 53 3.27 -10.76 -5.32
C VAL A 53 4.60 -11.30 -5.81
N LYS A 54 4.58 -12.23 -6.76
CA LYS A 54 5.81 -12.72 -7.36
C LYS A 54 6.53 -11.58 -8.06
N ALA A 55 7.85 -11.50 -7.86
CA ALA A 55 8.64 -10.45 -8.48
C ALA A 55 8.77 -10.67 -9.99
N GLU A 56 8.69 -9.60 -10.74
CA GLU A 56 8.95 -9.58 -12.17
C GLU A 56 9.81 -8.36 -12.47
N LYS A 57 10.85 -8.53 -13.27
CA LYS A 57 11.75 -7.44 -13.59
C LYS A 57 11.00 -6.29 -14.26
N GLY A 58 11.27 -5.09 -13.81
CA GLY A 58 10.73 -3.88 -14.39
C GLY A 58 9.53 -3.35 -13.63
N LYS A 59 8.35 -3.80 -13.95
CA LYS A 59 7.12 -3.22 -13.41
C LYS A 59 6.06 -4.30 -13.23
N ILE A 60 5.32 -4.22 -12.13
CA ILE A 60 4.15 -5.06 -11.90
C ILE A 60 2.96 -4.19 -11.46
N GLU A 61 1.77 -4.72 -11.69
CA GLU A 61 0.53 -4.11 -11.24
C GLU A 61 -0.19 -5.12 -10.34
N THR A 62 -0.72 -4.63 -9.23
CA THR A 62 -1.47 -5.48 -8.31
C THR A 62 -2.57 -4.66 -7.65
N THR A 63 -3.53 -5.36 -7.08
CA THR A 63 -4.65 -4.72 -6.39
C THR A 63 -4.56 -5.01 -4.89
N ILE A 64 -4.60 -3.97 -4.09
CA ILE A 64 -4.69 -4.09 -2.64
C ILE A 64 -6.15 -3.84 -2.26
N LYS A 65 -6.78 -4.83 -1.63
CA LYS A 65 -8.21 -4.78 -1.36
C LYS A 65 -8.53 -4.10 -0.03
N ASP A 66 -9.69 -3.47 0.01
CA ASP A 66 -10.29 -2.95 1.24
C ASP A 66 -9.42 -1.93 1.95
N VAL A 67 -8.83 -1.02 1.17
CA VAL A 67 -8.02 0.08 1.71
C VAL A 67 -8.94 1.25 2.04
N PRO A 68 -8.86 1.79 3.26
CA PRO A 68 -9.70 2.94 3.61
C PRO A 68 -9.42 4.15 2.74
N ASP A 69 -10.46 4.91 2.43
CA ASP A 69 -10.32 6.19 1.73
C ASP A 69 -9.56 7.18 2.59
N GLY A 70 -8.96 8.15 1.92
CA GLY A 70 -8.20 9.20 2.58
C GLY A 70 -6.71 9.00 2.43
N LYS A 71 -5.95 9.71 3.25
CA LYS A 71 -4.50 9.69 3.20
C LYS A 71 -3.94 8.48 3.94
N GLY A 72 -2.88 7.92 3.41
CA GLY A 72 -2.20 6.79 4.02
C GLY A 72 -0.77 6.68 3.56
N THR A 73 -0.06 5.70 4.12
CA THR A 73 1.32 5.41 3.78
C THR A 73 1.43 3.96 3.34
N ILE A 74 2.21 3.72 2.30
CA ILE A 74 2.45 2.40 1.77
C ILE A 74 3.95 2.09 1.82
N TYR A 75 4.27 0.84 2.15
CA TYR A 75 5.63 0.32 2.21
C TYR A 75 5.72 -0.83 1.23
N VAL A 76 6.77 -0.83 0.40
CA VAL A 76 6.98 -1.87 -0.61
C VAL A 76 8.44 -2.27 -0.56
N PHE A 77 8.74 -3.55 -0.61
CA PHE A 77 10.13 -3.98 -0.78
C PHE A 77 10.21 -5.27 -1.58
N HIS A 78 11.37 -5.43 -2.23
CA HIS A 78 11.66 -6.60 -3.06
C HIS A 78 12.42 -7.62 -2.21
N ASP A 79 11.72 -8.63 -1.75
CA ASP A 79 12.27 -9.69 -0.90
C ASP A 79 12.88 -10.77 -1.79
N GLU A 80 14.12 -10.56 -2.21
CA GLU A 80 14.77 -11.45 -3.19
C GLU A 80 15.01 -12.85 -2.66
N ASN A 81 15.28 -12.99 -1.37
CA ASN A 81 15.56 -14.29 -0.77
C ASN A 81 14.32 -14.97 -0.19
N GLY A 82 13.17 -14.33 -0.24
CA GLY A 82 11.91 -14.92 0.18
C GLY A 82 11.78 -15.14 1.68
N ASN A 83 12.55 -14.41 2.51
CA ASN A 83 12.52 -14.59 3.95
C ASN A 83 11.40 -13.83 4.66
N GLY A 84 10.63 -13.02 3.92
CA GLY A 84 9.52 -12.26 4.46
C GLY A 84 9.92 -11.02 5.24
N GLN A 85 11.19 -10.65 5.23
CA GLN A 85 11.71 -9.51 5.99
C GLN A 85 12.57 -8.63 5.11
N LEU A 86 12.56 -7.33 5.39
CA LEU A 86 13.45 -6.40 4.74
C LEU A 86 14.85 -6.58 5.34
N ASP A 87 15.79 -7.05 4.53
CA ASP A 87 17.15 -7.27 4.98
C ASP A 87 17.86 -5.94 5.18
N GLU A 88 18.54 -5.80 6.31
CA GLU A 88 19.22 -4.56 6.66
C GLU A 88 20.66 -4.86 7.09
N LYS A 89 21.53 -3.89 6.88
CA LYS A 89 22.89 -3.91 7.41
C LYS A 89 23.15 -2.52 8.02
N ASP A 90 23.47 -2.50 9.32
CA ASP A 90 23.68 -1.24 10.05
C ASP A 90 22.46 -0.31 9.92
N ASN A 91 21.26 -0.88 10.00
CA ASN A 91 19.97 -0.20 9.87
C ASN A 91 19.71 0.40 8.49
N ILE A 92 20.47 -0.04 7.48
CA ILE A 92 20.29 0.40 6.10
C ILE A 92 19.66 -0.74 5.31
N PRO A 93 18.51 -0.52 4.65
CA PRO A 93 17.91 -1.56 3.82
C PRO A 93 18.86 -2.00 2.72
N MET A 94 19.03 -3.31 2.58
CA MET A 94 19.92 -3.90 1.59
C MET A 94 19.15 -4.52 0.42
N GLU A 95 17.86 -4.30 0.39
CA GLU A 95 16.99 -4.71 -0.72
C GLU A 95 16.30 -3.48 -1.30
N TYR A 96 15.88 -3.57 -2.55
CA TYR A 96 15.10 -2.48 -3.15
C TYR A 96 13.81 -2.28 -2.36
N CYS A 97 13.49 -1.05 -2.04
CA CYS A 97 12.30 -0.73 -1.25
C CYS A 97 11.79 0.66 -1.60
N ALA A 98 10.59 0.98 -1.11
CA ALA A 98 10.03 2.30 -1.25
C ALA A 98 9.01 2.56 -0.15
N PHE A 99 8.92 3.81 0.25
CA PHE A 99 7.88 4.31 1.14
C PHE A 99 7.17 5.43 0.40
N GLY A 100 5.88 5.45 0.44
CA GLY A 100 5.13 6.49 -0.25
C GLY A 100 3.85 6.84 0.46
N ASP A 101 3.43 8.07 0.27
CA ASP A 101 2.14 8.53 0.73
C ASP A 101 1.14 8.46 -0.41
N TYR A 102 -0.11 8.17 -0.08
CA TYR A 102 -1.18 8.13 -1.07
C TYR A 102 -2.43 8.79 -0.51
N GLU A 103 -3.35 9.09 -1.39
CA GLU A 103 -4.66 9.56 -1.00
C GLU A 103 -5.68 8.88 -1.91
N LEU A 104 -6.58 8.09 -1.31
CA LEU A 104 -7.60 7.36 -2.05
C LEU A 104 -8.94 8.06 -1.96
N SER A 105 -9.65 8.09 -3.07
CA SER A 105 -11.00 8.63 -3.16
C SER A 105 -11.74 7.94 -4.30
N GLU A 106 -13.01 8.24 -4.44
CA GLU A 106 -13.82 7.70 -5.52
C GLU A 106 -13.19 7.95 -6.89
N ASN A 107 -12.52 9.08 -7.06
CA ASN A 107 -11.92 9.47 -8.33
C ASN A 107 -10.41 9.21 -8.40
N ASN A 108 -9.82 8.63 -7.37
CA ASN A 108 -8.38 8.41 -7.33
C ASN A 108 -8.08 7.12 -6.56
N SER A 109 -7.98 6.02 -7.30
CA SER A 109 -7.69 4.71 -6.71
C SER A 109 -6.39 4.10 -7.23
N LYS A 110 -5.60 4.86 -8.00
CA LYS A 110 -4.35 4.38 -8.59
C LYS A 110 -3.16 5.00 -7.85
N VAL A 111 -2.18 4.15 -7.53
CA VAL A 111 -0.97 4.56 -6.83
C VAL A 111 0.23 4.00 -7.57
N ASN A 112 1.24 4.83 -7.80
CA ASN A 112 2.48 4.41 -8.45
C ASN A 112 3.64 4.54 -7.47
N ILE A 113 4.43 3.48 -7.34
CA ILE A 113 5.59 3.43 -6.44
C ILE A 113 6.80 2.97 -7.25
N GLU A 114 7.91 3.68 -7.10
CA GLU A 114 9.18 3.30 -7.70
C GLU A 114 10.12 2.80 -6.61
N LEU A 115 10.66 1.60 -6.78
CA LEU A 115 11.62 1.05 -5.83
C LEU A 115 12.97 1.75 -5.98
N ILE A 116 13.66 1.92 -4.86
CA ILE A 116 15.02 2.45 -4.84
C ILE A 116 15.92 1.49 -4.06
N TYR A 117 17.19 1.54 -4.37
CA TYR A 117 18.20 0.84 -3.61
C TYR A 117 18.92 1.86 -2.73
N VAL A 118 18.62 1.82 -1.43
CA VAL A 118 19.07 2.86 -0.50
C VAL A 118 20.60 3.02 -0.48
N PRO A 119 21.40 1.94 -0.48
CA PRO A 119 22.86 2.13 -0.50
C PRO A 119 23.38 2.96 -1.67
N ASP A 120 22.76 2.82 -2.86
CA ASP A 120 23.15 3.60 -4.03
C ASP A 120 22.82 5.09 -3.82
N LYS A 121 21.69 5.39 -3.22
CA LYS A 121 21.31 6.77 -2.93
C LYS A 121 22.25 7.42 -1.91
N MET A 122 22.67 6.64 -0.92
CA MET A 122 23.61 7.14 0.09
C MET A 122 24.96 7.43 -0.51
N LYS A 123 25.45 6.60 -1.42
CA LYS A 123 26.73 6.84 -2.10
C LYS A 123 26.69 8.14 -2.90
N GLY A 124 25.59 8.37 -3.62
CA GLY A 124 25.40 9.62 -4.35
C GLY A 124 25.38 10.82 -3.45
N HIS A 125 24.76 10.71 -2.29
CA HIS A 125 24.71 11.77 -1.31
C HIS A 125 26.10 12.06 -0.72
N ASP A 126 26.84 11.01 -0.37
CA ASP A 126 28.20 11.16 0.16
C ASP A 126 29.12 11.88 -0.82
N ARG A 127 29.01 11.56 -2.10
CA ARG A 127 29.80 12.25 -3.13
C ARG A 127 29.46 13.73 -3.23
N GLN A 128 28.23 14.09 -2.99
CA GLN A 128 27.80 15.50 -2.99
C GLN A 128 28.29 16.24 -1.76
N ALA A 129 28.43 15.56 -0.64
CA ALA A 129 28.92 16.17 0.59
C ALA A 129 30.41 16.51 0.52
N ASP A 130 31.14 15.80 -0.29
CA ASP A 130 32.57 16.04 -0.51
C ASP A 130 32.79 17.21 -1.45
#